data_cc49cc99248cba82988269dee598b0c5
#
_entry.id   cc49cc99248cba82988269dee598b0c5
#
_cell.length_a   1.000
_cell.length_b   1.000
_cell.length_c   1.000
_cell.angle_alpha   90.00
_cell.angle_beta   90.00
_cell.angle_gamma   90.00
#
_symmetry.space_group_name_H-M   'P 1'
#
loop_
_entity.id
_entity.type
_entity.pdbx_description
1 polymer ?
#
loop_
_entity_poly.entity_id
_entity_poly.type
_entity_poly.pdbx_seq_one_letter_code
_entity_poly.pdbx_strand_id
1 'polypeptide(L)'
;MSNDQSQSNDNEQLLTDIAELTAGFQTVLMGTCSKQGDPEISYSPCIIARGFLYVFVSELSVHTGNLHDNPRASLLFIENESECQNLHARRRVTYRAGASLIPRDDPEWTTVLDEFERRFGEIMPLLKSLPDFHLFRFTTDSATIVRGFADAHTVACNGFANS
;
A
#
# COMPACT_ATOMS: atom_id res chain seq x y z
N MET A 1 -35.60 -8.22 2.29
CA MET A 1 -34.81 -8.47 1.06
C MET A 1 -34.22 -7.20 0.43
N SER A 2 -34.74 -6.00 0.65
CA SER A 2 -34.20 -4.75 0.05
C SER A 2 -32.97 -4.12 0.75
N ASN A 3 -32.74 -4.41 2.03
CA ASN A 3 -31.61 -3.82 2.79
C ASN A 3 -30.24 -4.45 2.44
N ASP A 4 -30.24 -5.72 2.08
CA ASP A 4 -29.01 -6.47 1.80
C ASP A 4 -28.39 -6.10 0.44
N GLN A 5 -29.24 -5.84 -0.55
CA GLN A 5 -28.83 -5.39 -1.89
C GLN A 5 -28.29 -3.95 -1.88
N SER A 6 -28.83 -3.08 -1.04
CA SER A 6 -28.36 -1.70 -0.90
C SER A 6 -26.97 -1.64 -0.26
N GLN A 7 -26.72 -2.41 0.81
CA GLN A 7 -25.40 -2.48 1.46
C GLN A 7 -24.34 -3.11 0.55
N SER A 8 -24.72 -4.09 -0.28
CA SER A 8 -23.79 -4.70 -1.24
C SER A 8 -23.34 -3.69 -2.31
N ASN A 9 -24.28 -2.92 -2.88
CA ASN A 9 -23.97 -1.90 -3.86
C ASN A 9 -23.11 -0.76 -3.31
N ASP A 10 -23.36 -0.35 -2.05
CA ASP A 10 -22.56 0.69 -1.39
C ASP A 10 -21.12 0.22 -1.16
N ASN A 11 -20.92 -1.04 -0.76
CA ASN A 11 -19.58 -1.61 -0.59
C ASN A 11 -18.82 -1.75 -1.92
N GLU A 12 -19.48 -2.15 -3.00
CA GLU A 12 -18.87 -2.21 -4.34
C GLU A 12 -18.41 -0.84 -4.82
N GLN A 13 -19.22 0.20 -4.57
CA GLN A 13 -18.84 1.56 -4.90
C GLN A 13 -17.62 2.04 -4.08
N LEU A 14 -17.59 1.75 -2.77
CA LEU A 14 -16.43 2.08 -1.93
C LEU A 14 -15.15 1.39 -2.41
N LEU A 15 -15.22 0.12 -2.82
CA LEU A 15 -14.06 -0.60 -3.37
C LEU A 15 -13.60 0.00 -4.71
N THR A 16 -14.52 0.44 -5.54
CA THR A 16 -14.22 1.15 -6.79
C THR A 16 -13.52 2.49 -6.51
N ASP A 17 -14.06 3.30 -5.59
CA ASP A 17 -13.47 4.59 -5.19
C ASP A 17 -12.05 4.41 -4.63
N ILE A 18 -11.82 3.34 -3.85
CA ILE A 18 -10.51 2.96 -3.33
C ILE A 18 -9.53 2.64 -4.47
N ALA A 19 -9.95 1.80 -5.42
CA ALA A 19 -9.14 1.42 -6.56
C ALA A 19 -8.75 2.63 -7.42
N GLU A 20 -9.70 3.49 -7.74
CA GLU A 20 -9.49 4.71 -8.51
C GLU A 20 -8.51 5.67 -7.80
N LEU A 21 -8.68 5.88 -6.49
CA LEU A 21 -7.79 6.75 -5.74
C LEU A 21 -6.36 6.18 -5.71
N THR A 22 -6.19 4.91 -5.39
CA THR A 22 -4.86 4.30 -5.23
C THR A 22 -4.12 4.13 -6.55
N ALA A 23 -4.83 3.94 -7.67
CA ALA A 23 -4.23 3.81 -9.00
C ALA A 23 -3.43 5.06 -9.44
N GLY A 24 -3.78 6.25 -8.91
CA GLY A 24 -3.08 7.50 -9.20
C GLY A 24 -1.70 7.63 -8.55
N PHE A 25 -1.32 6.73 -7.61
CA PHE A 25 -0.09 6.86 -6.84
C PHE A 25 1.00 5.90 -7.31
N GLN A 26 2.24 6.40 -7.27
CA GLN A 26 3.46 5.61 -7.49
C GLN A 26 4.20 5.29 -6.19
N THR A 27 3.82 5.94 -5.10
CA THR A 27 4.41 5.78 -3.78
C THR A 27 3.33 5.59 -2.73
N VAL A 28 3.69 4.95 -1.64
CA VAL A 28 2.84 4.77 -0.47
C VAL A 28 3.56 5.33 0.77
N LEU A 29 2.82 6.02 1.64
CA LEU A 29 3.29 6.37 2.97
C LEU A 29 3.13 5.16 3.89
N MET A 30 4.16 4.87 4.67
CA MET A 30 4.22 3.69 5.53
C MET A 30 4.46 4.09 6.98
N GLY A 31 3.51 3.76 7.86
CA GLY A 31 3.72 3.75 9.30
C GLY A 31 4.15 2.36 9.74
N THR A 32 5.34 2.26 10.32
CA THR A 32 5.89 1.01 10.87
C THR A 32 6.25 1.19 12.34
N CYS A 33 6.50 0.12 13.07
CA CYS A 33 6.94 0.19 14.46
C CYS A 33 8.18 -0.67 14.67
N SER A 34 9.09 -0.17 15.50
CA SER A 34 10.21 -0.95 16.00
C SER A 34 9.75 -2.14 16.86
N LYS A 35 10.67 -3.03 17.20
CA LYS A 35 10.41 -4.13 18.15
C LYS A 35 9.98 -3.61 19.54
N GLN A 36 10.41 -2.41 19.93
CA GLN A 36 10.06 -1.75 21.18
C GLN A 36 8.73 -0.98 21.10
N GLY A 37 8.14 -0.86 19.89
CA GLY A 37 6.89 -0.17 19.66
C GLY A 37 7.05 1.30 19.27
N ASP A 38 8.28 1.77 19.01
CA ASP A 38 8.52 3.14 18.54
C ASP A 38 7.98 3.31 17.12
N PRO A 39 7.07 4.26 16.88
CA PRO A 39 6.49 4.47 15.57
C PRO A 39 7.45 5.21 14.64
N GLU A 40 7.45 4.82 13.37
CA GLU A 40 8.19 5.46 12.29
C GLU A 40 7.28 5.70 11.11
N ILE A 41 7.37 6.88 10.50
CA ILE A 41 6.68 7.23 9.26
C ILE A 41 7.70 7.41 8.14
N SER A 42 7.43 6.80 7.00
CA SER A 42 8.30 6.83 5.82
C SER A 42 7.47 6.71 4.54
N TYR A 43 8.13 6.60 3.40
CA TYR A 43 7.47 6.30 2.13
C TYR A 43 8.34 5.37 1.29
N SER A 44 7.72 4.75 0.28
CA SER A 44 8.41 3.96 -0.73
C SER A 44 7.68 3.98 -2.06
N PRO A 45 8.39 3.90 -3.20
CA PRO A 45 7.79 3.44 -4.44
C PRO A 45 7.10 2.10 -4.23
N CYS A 46 5.94 1.92 -4.85
CA CYS A 46 5.16 0.70 -4.70
C CYS A 46 4.46 0.29 -5.98
N ILE A 47 4.09 -0.96 -6.07
CA ILE A 47 3.14 -1.46 -7.06
C ILE A 47 2.02 -2.22 -6.35
N ILE A 48 0.81 -2.14 -6.92
CA ILE A 48 -0.32 -2.99 -6.54
C ILE A 48 -0.54 -3.96 -7.69
N ALA A 49 -0.43 -5.24 -7.40
CA ALA A 49 -0.60 -6.30 -8.39
C ALA A 49 -1.17 -7.55 -7.73
N ARG A 50 -2.07 -8.24 -8.41
CA ARG A 50 -2.63 -9.53 -7.96
C ARG A 50 -3.25 -9.51 -6.57
N GLY A 51 -3.81 -8.36 -6.16
CA GLY A 51 -4.40 -8.17 -4.83
C GLY A 51 -3.39 -7.88 -3.70
N PHE A 52 -2.12 -7.69 -4.02
CA PHE A 52 -1.05 -7.37 -3.07
C PHE A 52 -0.43 -6.01 -3.38
N LEU A 53 0.10 -5.36 -2.35
CA LEU A 53 0.97 -4.21 -2.50
C LEU A 53 2.42 -4.66 -2.24
N TYR A 54 3.33 -4.21 -3.09
CA TYR A 54 4.76 -4.54 -3.00
C TYR A 54 5.59 -3.28 -2.85
N VAL A 55 6.65 -3.37 -2.04
CA VAL A 55 7.71 -2.37 -1.93
C VAL A 55 9.07 -3.06 -2.04
N PHE A 56 10.03 -2.37 -2.66
CA PHE A 56 11.41 -2.84 -2.79
C PHE A 56 12.32 -1.85 -2.09
N VAL A 57 12.85 -2.23 -0.92
CA VAL A 57 13.44 -1.32 0.08
C VAL A 57 14.79 -1.79 0.59
N SER A 58 15.68 -0.82 0.88
CA SER A 58 17.03 -1.06 1.39
C SER A 58 17.05 -1.25 2.91
N GLU A 59 17.97 -2.05 3.40
CA GLU A 59 18.29 -2.21 4.84
C GLU A 59 18.75 -0.90 5.50
N LEU A 60 19.19 0.09 4.72
CA LEU A 60 19.56 1.41 5.23
C LEU A 60 18.35 2.19 5.76
N SER A 61 17.14 1.80 5.38
CA SER A 61 15.92 2.45 5.83
C SER A 61 15.38 1.81 7.10
N VAL A 62 15.01 2.63 8.08
CA VAL A 62 14.47 2.17 9.38
C VAL A 62 13.24 1.27 9.19
N HIS A 63 12.37 1.59 8.24
CA HIS A 63 11.17 0.80 7.97
C HIS A 63 11.49 -0.65 7.56
N THR A 64 12.63 -0.91 6.92
CA THR A 64 13.03 -2.27 6.52
C THR A 64 13.31 -3.13 7.75
N GLY A 65 14.12 -2.61 8.69
CA GLY A 65 14.37 -3.27 9.98
C GLY A 65 13.07 -3.47 10.78
N ASN A 66 12.20 -2.46 10.82
CA ASN A 66 10.90 -2.56 11.48
C ASN A 66 10.03 -3.68 10.90
N LEU A 67 9.97 -3.81 9.57
CA LEU A 67 9.18 -4.85 8.90
C LEU A 67 9.73 -6.26 9.11
N HIS A 68 11.06 -6.40 9.30
CA HIS A 68 11.66 -7.67 9.70
C HIS A 68 11.28 -8.07 11.12
N ASP A 69 11.34 -7.12 12.07
CA ASP A 69 11.07 -7.39 13.48
C ASP A 69 9.58 -7.43 13.83
N ASN A 70 8.80 -6.58 13.17
CA ASN A 70 7.36 -6.44 13.37
C ASN A 70 6.69 -6.30 11.99
N PRO A 71 6.24 -7.40 11.38
CA PRO A 71 5.75 -7.44 10.01
C PRO A 71 4.33 -6.86 9.89
N ARG A 72 4.11 -5.65 10.39
CA ARG A 72 2.84 -4.92 10.34
C ARG A 72 3.09 -3.46 9.95
N ALA A 73 2.20 -2.91 9.14
CA ALA A 73 2.27 -1.51 8.74
C ALA A 73 0.87 -0.90 8.60
N SER A 74 0.82 0.42 8.77
CA SER A 74 -0.27 1.24 8.29
C SER A 74 0.18 1.88 6.98
N LEU A 75 -0.58 1.68 5.90
CA LEU A 75 -0.26 2.19 4.57
C LEU A 75 -1.27 3.28 4.20
N LEU A 76 -0.77 4.44 3.75
CA LEU A 76 -1.61 5.61 3.46
C LEU A 76 -1.36 6.11 2.03
N PHE A 77 -2.44 6.22 1.27
CA PHE A 77 -2.53 7.01 0.05
C PHE A 77 -3.37 8.24 0.32
N ILE A 78 -2.86 9.42 0.02
CA ILE A 78 -3.53 10.69 0.31
C ILE A 78 -3.31 11.69 -0.81
N GLU A 79 -4.38 12.34 -1.29
CA GLU A 79 -4.29 13.35 -2.34
C GLU A 79 -3.36 14.51 -1.96
N ASN A 80 -2.72 15.12 -2.96
CA ASN A 80 -1.82 16.23 -2.76
C ASN A 80 -2.56 17.46 -2.20
N GLU A 81 -1.89 18.22 -1.34
CA GLU A 81 -2.46 19.46 -0.78
C GLU A 81 -2.81 20.48 -1.87
N SER A 82 -2.00 20.53 -2.92
CA SER A 82 -2.21 21.43 -4.07
C SER A 82 -3.46 21.09 -4.90
N GLU A 83 -3.98 19.87 -4.79
CA GLU A 83 -5.12 19.37 -5.56
C GLU A 83 -6.40 19.33 -4.73
N CYS A 84 -6.29 19.39 -3.39
CA CYS A 84 -7.44 19.30 -2.51
C CYS A 84 -8.18 20.64 -2.39
N GLN A 85 -9.50 20.58 -2.32
CA GLN A 85 -10.34 21.76 -2.08
C GLN A 85 -10.40 22.16 -0.61
N ASN A 86 -10.21 21.20 0.31
CA ASN A 86 -10.32 21.40 1.75
C ASN A 86 -9.30 20.52 2.48
N LEU A 87 -8.34 21.14 3.17
CA LEU A 87 -7.28 20.44 3.91
C LEU A 87 -7.80 19.51 5.03
N HIS A 88 -8.97 19.80 5.59
CA HIS A 88 -9.60 18.93 6.60
C HIS A 88 -10.29 17.70 6.01
N ALA A 89 -10.48 17.67 4.69
CA ALA A 89 -11.27 16.65 4.00
C ALA A 89 -10.51 16.03 2.81
N ARG A 90 -9.17 16.00 2.84
CA ARG A 90 -8.34 15.38 1.80
C ARG A 90 -8.74 13.94 1.60
N ARG A 91 -8.95 13.56 0.34
CA ARG A 91 -9.28 12.17 -0.02
C ARG A 91 -8.08 11.27 0.29
N ARG A 92 -8.34 10.19 0.97
CA ARG A 92 -7.29 9.25 1.39
C ARG A 92 -7.82 7.86 1.63
N VAL A 93 -6.92 6.88 1.48
CA VAL A 93 -7.16 5.49 1.84
C VAL A 93 -6.09 5.04 2.80
N THR A 94 -6.50 4.42 3.89
CA THR A 94 -5.60 3.81 4.88
C THR A 94 -5.85 2.31 4.93
N TYR A 95 -4.80 1.52 4.82
CA TYR A 95 -4.82 0.08 5.01
C TYR A 95 -4.07 -0.30 6.29
N ARG A 96 -4.57 -1.27 7.01
CA ARG A 96 -3.80 -2.03 8.01
C ARG A 96 -3.31 -3.30 7.34
N ALA A 97 -2.01 -3.47 7.25
CA ALA A 97 -1.42 -4.52 6.43
C ALA A 97 -0.43 -5.39 7.20
N GLY A 98 -0.43 -6.65 6.86
CA GLY A 98 0.63 -7.59 7.23
C GLY A 98 1.69 -7.64 6.13
N ALA A 99 2.98 -7.66 6.51
CA ALA A 99 4.10 -7.75 5.59
C ALA A 99 4.67 -9.16 5.54
N SER A 100 5.12 -9.58 4.38
CA SER A 100 5.89 -10.82 4.17
C SER A 100 7.09 -10.54 3.30
N LEU A 101 8.25 -11.01 3.71
CA LEU A 101 9.46 -10.97 2.89
C LEU A 101 9.33 -11.99 1.76
N ILE A 102 9.64 -11.58 0.53
CA ILE A 102 9.73 -12.47 -0.63
C ILE A 102 11.20 -12.82 -0.84
N PRO A 103 11.60 -14.10 -0.71
CA PRO A 103 12.98 -14.53 -0.95
C PRO A 103 13.43 -14.28 -2.40
N ARG A 104 14.73 -14.06 -2.61
CA ARG A 104 15.28 -13.80 -3.95
C ARG A 104 15.16 -14.98 -4.92
N ASP A 105 15.10 -16.19 -4.39
CA ASP A 105 14.91 -17.44 -5.14
C ASP A 105 13.45 -17.81 -5.39
N ASP A 106 12.51 -17.03 -4.85
CA ASP A 106 11.08 -17.19 -5.14
C ASP A 106 10.75 -16.69 -6.56
N PRO A 107 9.99 -17.45 -7.37
CA PRO A 107 9.53 -17.00 -8.69
C PRO A 107 8.76 -15.66 -8.67
N GLU A 108 8.05 -15.36 -7.57
CA GLU A 108 7.34 -14.10 -7.36
C GLU A 108 8.31 -12.92 -7.36
N TRP A 109 9.52 -13.08 -6.77
CA TRP A 109 10.53 -12.03 -6.70
C TRP A 109 10.89 -11.47 -8.07
N THR A 110 11.22 -12.36 -9.03
CA THR A 110 11.56 -11.96 -10.40
C THR A 110 10.38 -11.30 -11.09
N THR A 111 9.19 -11.94 -11.01
CA THR A 111 7.98 -11.44 -11.67
C THR A 111 7.61 -10.03 -11.21
N VAL A 112 7.66 -9.78 -9.89
CA VAL A 112 7.31 -8.48 -9.31
C VAL A 112 8.37 -7.42 -9.64
N LEU A 113 9.66 -7.75 -9.58
CA LEU A 113 10.71 -6.78 -9.90
C LEU A 113 10.77 -6.42 -11.39
N ASP A 114 10.32 -7.29 -12.29
CA ASP A 114 10.12 -6.94 -13.70
C ASP A 114 8.98 -5.93 -13.89
N GLU A 115 7.95 -5.98 -13.04
CA GLU A 115 6.91 -4.95 -13.00
C GLU A 115 7.42 -3.63 -12.43
N PHE A 116 8.27 -3.66 -11.39
CA PHE A 116 8.96 -2.47 -10.88
C PHE A 116 9.84 -1.83 -11.96
N GLU A 117 10.61 -2.63 -12.71
CA GLU A 117 11.48 -2.14 -13.79
C GLU A 117 10.67 -1.48 -14.91
N ARG A 118 9.55 -2.08 -15.32
CA ARG A 118 8.64 -1.48 -16.31
C ARG A 118 8.05 -0.15 -15.83
N ARG A 119 7.80 0.01 -14.53
CA ARG A 119 7.18 1.21 -13.96
C ARG A 119 8.18 2.30 -13.59
N PHE A 120 9.36 1.94 -13.06
CA PHE A 120 10.33 2.87 -12.49
C PHE A 120 11.62 2.99 -13.31
N GLY A 121 11.80 2.17 -14.34
CA GLY A 121 12.81 2.33 -15.37
C GLY A 121 14.23 1.93 -14.94
N GLU A 122 15.21 2.65 -15.47
CA GLU A 122 16.63 2.29 -15.54
C GLU A 122 17.34 2.13 -14.18
N ILE A 123 16.79 2.67 -13.10
CA ILE A 123 17.38 2.49 -11.76
C ILE A 123 17.23 1.06 -11.24
N MET A 124 16.22 0.34 -11.67
CA MET A 124 15.86 -0.96 -11.11
C MET A 124 16.91 -2.05 -11.30
N PRO A 125 17.59 -2.21 -12.45
CA PRO A 125 18.69 -3.16 -12.59
C PRO A 125 19.80 -2.96 -11.57
N LEU A 126 20.16 -1.71 -11.27
CA LEU A 126 21.10 -1.39 -10.21
C LEU A 126 20.60 -1.84 -8.84
N LEU A 127 19.38 -1.45 -8.46
CA LEU A 127 18.81 -1.80 -7.15
C LEU A 127 18.65 -3.32 -6.97
N LYS A 128 18.26 -4.04 -8.03
CA LYS A 128 18.18 -5.52 -8.03
C LYS A 128 19.53 -6.20 -7.76
N SER A 129 20.65 -5.57 -8.16
CA SER A 129 21.99 -6.10 -7.94
C SER A 129 22.51 -5.91 -6.52
N LEU A 130 21.89 -5.01 -5.74
CA LEU A 130 22.32 -4.71 -4.37
C LEU A 130 21.80 -5.78 -3.40
N PRO A 131 22.67 -6.36 -2.55
CA PRO A 131 22.26 -7.44 -1.64
C PRO A 131 21.38 -6.97 -0.48
N ASP A 132 21.42 -5.69 -0.14
CA ASP A 132 20.71 -5.05 0.96
C ASP A 132 19.29 -4.59 0.59
N PHE A 133 18.83 -4.85 -0.65
CA PHE A 133 17.45 -4.57 -1.05
C PHE A 133 16.57 -5.80 -0.89
N HIS A 134 15.39 -5.58 -0.29
CA HIS A 134 14.43 -6.61 0.03
C HIS A 134 13.06 -6.30 -0.58
N LEU A 135 12.39 -7.33 -1.09
CA LEU A 135 11.03 -7.25 -1.59
C LEU A 135 10.06 -7.67 -0.48
N PHE A 136 9.19 -6.76 -0.07
CA PHE A 136 8.07 -7.06 0.82
C PHE A 136 6.76 -7.05 0.08
N ARG A 137 5.92 -8.04 0.39
CA ARG A 137 4.53 -8.14 -0.03
C ARG A 137 3.63 -7.84 1.16
N PHE A 138 2.68 -6.93 0.96
CA PHE A 138 1.65 -6.62 1.95
C PHE A 138 0.32 -7.28 1.61
N THR A 139 -0.35 -7.79 2.64
CA THR A 139 -1.72 -8.30 2.62
C THR A 139 -2.60 -7.45 3.51
N THR A 140 -3.88 -7.32 3.16
CA THR A 140 -4.88 -6.60 3.96
C THR A 140 -6.24 -7.26 3.81
N ASP A 141 -7.10 -7.08 4.81
CA ASP A 141 -8.49 -7.53 4.82
C ASP A 141 -9.49 -6.38 4.94
N SER A 142 -8.99 -5.15 5.10
CA SER A 142 -9.83 -3.98 5.27
C SER A 142 -9.13 -2.69 4.84
N ALA A 143 -9.93 -1.74 4.36
CA ALA A 143 -9.49 -0.40 4.00
C ALA A 143 -10.43 0.64 4.62
N THR A 144 -9.86 1.77 5.04
CA THR A 144 -10.63 2.95 5.43
C THR A 144 -10.43 4.02 4.39
N ILE A 145 -11.52 4.44 3.73
CA ILE A 145 -11.53 5.54 2.76
C ILE A 145 -12.19 6.79 3.36
N VAL A 146 -11.58 7.94 3.13
CA VAL A 146 -12.18 9.25 3.35
C VAL A 146 -12.32 9.93 1.99
N ARG A 147 -13.56 10.22 1.58
CA ARG A 147 -13.88 10.83 0.28
C ARG A 147 -14.10 12.34 0.38
N GLY A 148 -14.36 12.83 1.61
CA GLY A 148 -14.66 14.23 1.87
C GLY A 148 -14.95 14.49 3.34
N PHE A 149 -15.51 15.68 3.64
CA PHE A 149 -15.87 16.07 4.99
C PHE A 149 -17.01 15.21 5.53
N ALA A 150 -16.80 14.58 6.70
CA ALA A 150 -17.74 13.65 7.35
C ALA A 150 -18.12 12.42 6.50
N ASP A 151 -17.32 12.07 5.49
CA ASP A 151 -17.53 10.94 4.59
C ASP A 151 -16.34 9.96 4.72
N ALA A 152 -16.34 9.17 5.81
CA ALA A 152 -15.34 8.18 6.13
C ALA A 152 -15.98 6.79 6.32
N HIS A 153 -15.49 5.79 5.60
CA HIS A 153 -16.01 4.44 5.60
C HIS A 153 -14.89 3.41 5.76
N THR A 154 -15.16 2.37 6.53
CA THR A 154 -14.30 1.19 6.56
C THR A 154 -15.01 0.03 5.86
N VAL A 155 -14.35 -0.56 4.89
CA VAL A 155 -14.88 -1.67 4.11
C VAL A 155 -13.95 -2.88 4.20
N ALA A 156 -14.55 -4.06 4.33
CA ALA A 156 -13.81 -5.31 4.20
C ALA A 156 -13.40 -5.50 2.74
N CYS A 157 -12.17 -5.93 2.51
CA CYS A 157 -11.63 -6.20 1.19
C CYS A 157 -10.82 -7.51 1.19
N ASN A 158 -10.68 -8.11 0.01
CA ASN A 158 -9.84 -9.28 -0.17
C ASN A 158 -8.54 -8.85 -0.88
N GLY A 159 -7.69 -8.16 -0.10
CA GLY A 159 -6.45 -7.60 -0.61
C GLY A 159 -6.59 -6.16 -1.11
N PHE A 160 -5.55 -5.70 -1.80
CA PHE A 160 -5.49 -4.36 -2.39
C PHE A 160 -6.26 -4.32 -3.70
N ALA A 161 -7.07 -3.28 -3.89
CA ALA A 161 -7.83 -3.12 -5.12
C ALA A 161 -6.89 -2.83 -6.30
N ASN A 162 -7.04 -3.61 -7.37
CA ASN A 162 -6.39 -3.37 -8.66
C ASN A 162 -7.35 -2.56 -9.53
N SER A 163 -6.83 -1.54 -10.19
CA SER A 163 -7.52 -0.84 -11.28
C SER A 163 -7.52 -1.71 -12.53
#